data_6c4c3e26b9bd335135753a442f402a4d
#
_entry.id   6c4c3e26b9bd335135753a442f402a4d
#
_cell.length_a   1.000
_cell.length_b   1.000
_cell.length_c   1.000
_cell.angle_alpha   90.00
_cell.angle_beta   90.00
_cell.angle_gamma   90.00
#
_symmetry.space_group_name_H-M   'P 1'
#
loop_
_entity.id
_entity.type
_entity.pdbx_description
1 polymer ?
#
loop_
_entity_poly.entity_id
_entity_poly.type
_entity_poly.pdbx_seq_one_letter_code
_entity_poly.pdbx_strand_id
1 'polypeptide(L)'
;MRMQTRKALWLPILMVLLAAVAFGCSATQKAEKPVDTSWMYHDIVDVAFVQPYATVPMPEGVKIIDSRPYKPKYVNGHIPTAINIPDSQFDKMTAQLPQDKDALLIFYCGGPA
;
A
#
# COMPACT_ATOMS: atom_id res chain seq x y z
N MET A 1 -31.98 39.59 -50.25
CA MET A 1 -31.33 40.25 -49.13
C MET A 1 -31.92 39.69 -47.79
N ARG A 2 -31.70 38.42 -47.47
CA ARG A 2 -32.11 37.78 -46.19
C ARG A 2 -31.34 36.46 -45.99
N MET A 3 -30.03 36.57 -45.80
CA MET A 3 -29.21 35.37 -45.49
C MET A 3 -28.06 35.73 -44.56
N GLN A 4 -28.29 36.49 -43.54
CA GLN A 4 -27.24 36.88 -42.57
C GLN A 4 -27.55 36.54 -41.10
N THR A 5 -28.72 36.07 -40.76
CA THR A 5 -29.12 35.89 -39.34
C THR A 5 -28.95 34.49 -38.78
N ARG A 6 -28.59 33.50 -39.60
CA ARG A 6 -28.44 32.11 -39.11
C ARG A 6 -27.07 31.75 -38.56
N LYS A 7 -26.03 32.53 -38.86
CA LYS A 7 -24.68 32.24 -38.40
C LYS A 7 -24.38 32.77 -36.98
N ALA A 8 -25.13 33.76 -36.52
CA ALA A 8 -24.90 34.33 -35.20
C ALA A 8 -25.51 33.54 -34.04
N LEU A 9 -26.42 32.63 -34.30
CA LEU A 9 -27.08 31.82 -33.27
C LEU A 9 -26.27 30.57 -32.87
N TRP A 10 -25.38 30.15 -33.72
CA TRP A 10 -24.59 28.92 -33.49
C TRP A 10 -23.35 29.16 -32.64
N LEU A 11 -22.82 30.38 -32.64
CA LEU A 11 -21.64 30.73 -31.81
C LEU A 11 -21.90 30.61 -30.30
N PRO A 12 -23.01 31.12 -29.74
CA PRO A 12 -23.26 30.98 -28.31
C PRO A 12 -23.58 29.52 -27.91
N ILE A 13 -24.18 28.72 -28.80
CA ILE A 13 -24.45 27.31 -28.51
C ILE A 13 -23.17 26.50 -28.46
N LEU A 14 -22.19 26.79 -29.33
CA LEU A 14 -20.88 26.13 -29.30
C LEU A 14 -20.08 26.51 -28.04
N MET A 15 -20.15 27.74 -27.57
CA MET A 15 -19.51 28.20 -26.34
C MET A 15 -20.09 27.52 -25.09
N VAL A 16 -21.41 27.34 -25.04
CA VAL A 16 -22.07 26.66 -23.92
C VAL A 16 -21.72 25.16 -23.88
N LEU A 17 -21.57 24.51 -25.04
CA LEU A 17 -21.14 23.12 -25.14
C LEU A 17 -19.68 22.92 -24.70
N LEU A 18 -18.77 23.86 -24.99
CA LEU A 18 -17.37 23.79 -24.55
C LEU A 18 -17.23 24.01 -23.03
N ALA A 19 -18.08 24.84 -22.42
CA ALA A 19 -18.08 25.08 -20.97
C ALA A 19 -18.58 23.88 -20.16
N ALA A 20 -19.43 23.01 -20.73
CA ALA A 20 -19.95 21.84 -20.05
C ALA A 20 -18.93 20.69 -19.92
N VAL A 21 -17.87 20.67 -20.72
CA VAL A 21 -16.83 19.62 -20.67
C VAL A 21 -15.78 19.88 -19.60
N ALA A 22 -15.70 21.10 -19.06
CA ALA A 22 -14.69 21.47 -18.05
C ALA A 22 -15.08 21.12 -16.59
N PHE A 23 -16.31 20.65 -16.34
CA PHE A 23 -16.79 20.31 -14.98
C PHE A 23 -16.87 18.81 -14.68
N GLY A 24 -16.29 17.95 -15.48
CA GLY A 24 -16.36 16.52 -15.28
C GLY A 24 -15.00 15.89 -14.98
N CYS A 25 -14.50 15.98 -13.77
CA CYS A 25 -13.65 15.01 -13.08
C CYS A 25 -13.19 15.58 -11.73
N SER A 26 -14.14 15.84 -10.83
CA SER A 26 -13.80 15.78 -9.41
C SER A 26 -13.77 14.32 -9.02
N ALA A 27 -12.62 13.67 -9.21
CA ALA A 27 -12.33 12.44 -8.52
C ALA A 27 -12.42 12.78 -7.02
N THR A 28 -13.49 12.34 -6.39
CA THR A 28 -13.62 12.35 -4.93
C THR A 28 -12.52 11.44 -4.40
N GLN A 29 -11.35 12.00 -4.13
CA GLN A 29 -10.37 11.34 -3.29
C GLN A 29 -11.05 11.17 -1.94
N LYS A 30 -11.50 9.93 -1.69
CA LYS A 30 -11.90 9.51 -0.36
C LYS A 30 -10.71 9.81 0.54
N ALA A 31 -10.83 10.85 1.38
CA ALA A 31 -9.81 11.18 2.36
C ALA A 31 -9.64 9.93 3.23
N GLU A 32 -8.52 9.23 3.06
CA GLU A 32 -8.13 8.18 3.99
C GLU A 32 -7.96 8.83 5.36
N LYS A 33 -8.70 8.28 6.32
CA LYS A 33 -8.56 8.69 7.71
C LYS A 33 -7.08 8.54 8.09
N PRO A 34 -6.46 9.55 8.73
CA PRO A 34 -5.09 9.39 9.23
C PRO A 34 -5.03 8.13 10.10
N VAL A 35 -4.13 7.22 9.74
CA VAL A 35 -3.90 6.02 10.55
C VAL A 35 -3.28 6.51 11.86
N ASP A 36 -3.92 6.19 12.99
CA ASP A 36 -3.32 6.43 14.30
C ASP A 36 -2.12 5.48 14.47
N THR A 37 -0.93 6.03 14.42
CA THR A 37 0.33 5.30 14.59
C THR A 37 0.95 5.48 15.97
N SER A 38 0.23 6.10 16.91
CA SER A 38 0.72 6.39 18.27
C SER A 38 1.12 5.15 19.06
N TRP A 39 0.61 3.97 18.66
CA TRP A 39 0.94 2.66 19.25
C TRP A 39 2.12 1.96 18.57
N MET A 40 2.65 2.50 17.47
CA MET A 40 3.77 1.90 16.74
C MET A 40 5.10 2.28 17.38
N TYR A 41 5.92 1.29 17.68
CA TYR A 41 7.27 1.49 18.19
C TYR A 41 8.31 1.73 17.10
N HIS A 42 7.96 1.43 15.82
CA HIS A 42 8.90 1.41 14.70
C HIS A 42 8.26 1.95 13.43
N ASP A 43 9.11 2.31 12.47
CA ASP A 43 8.69 2.87 11.20
C ASP A 43 7.98 1.84 10.31
N ILE A 44 6.98 2.32 9.57
CA ILE A 44 6.42 1.58 8.43
C ILE A 44 7.37 1.79 7.26
N VAL A 45 7.85 0.70 6.69
CA VAL A 45 8.77 0.71 5.55
C VAL A 45 8.10 0.16 4.29
N ASP A 46 8.59 0.58 3.15
CA ASP A 46 8.10 0.14 1.85
C ASP A 46 8.86 -1.09 1.31
N VAL A 47 8.42 -1.56 0.15
CA VAL A 47 9.04 -2.71 -0.53
C VAL A 47 10.50 -2.43 -0.91
N ALA A 48 10.84 -1.19 -1.27
CA ALA A 48 12.20 -0.82 -1.67
C ALA A 48 13.19 -0.98 -0.50
N PHE A 49 12.74 -0.68 0.72
CA PHE A 49 13.51 -0.92 1.94
C PHE A 49 13.74 -2.42 2.19
N VAL A 50 12.71 -3.25 2.00
CA VAL A 50 12.76 -4.69 2.30
C VAL A 50 13.56 -5.48 1.26
N GLN A 51 13.52 -5.06 0.00
CA GLN A 51 14.09 -5.80 -1.13
C GLN A 51 15.57 -6.22 -0.96
N PRO A 52 16.50 -5.40 -0.44
CA PRO A 52 17.89 -5.81 -0.23
C PRO A 52 18.06 -6.94 0.79
N TYR A 53 17.10 -7.12 1.68
CA TYR A 53 17.13 -8.16 2.72
C TYR A 53 16.42 -9.44 2.30
N ALA A 54 15.58 -9.39 1.27
CA ALA A 54 14.82 -10.54 0.75
C ALA A 54 15.66 -11.39 -0.20
N THR A 55 16.92 -11.65 0.13
CA THR A 55 17.89 -12.39 -0.67
C THR A 55 18.26 -13.74 -0.04
N VAL A 56 18.80 -14.64 -0.84
CA VAL A 56 19.27 -15.95 -0.38
C VAL A 56 20.79 -16.06 -0.67
N PRO A 57 21.63 -16.18 0.36
CA PRO A 57 21.30 -16.16 1.79
C PRO A 57 20.85 -14.78 2.28
N MET A 58 20.05 -14.75 3.35
CA MET A 58 19.68 -13.51 4.01
C MET A 58 20.89 -12.90 4.71
N PRO A 59 21.04 -11.56 4.70
CA PRO A 59 22.12 -10.89 5.41
C PRO A 59 22.10 -11.20 6.92
N GLU A 60 23.28 -11.24 7.54
CA GLU A 60 23.39 -11.43 8.98
C GLU A 60 22.74 -10.27 9.73
N GLY A 61 22.22 -10.56 10.92
CA GLY A 61 21.59 -9.55 11.77
C GLY A 61 20.20 -9.10 11.31
N VAL A 62 19.62 -9.77 10.30
CA VAL A 62 18.26 -9.46 9.80
C VAL A 62 17.35 -10.68 9.95
N LYS A 63 16.08 -10.45 10.23
CA LYS A 63 15.04 -11.47 10.18
C LYS A 63 13.75 -10.90 9.61
N ILE A 64 13.22 -11.55 8.59
CA ILE A 64 11.91 -11.22 8.01
C ILE A 64 10.88 -12.16 8.59
N ILE A 65 9.79 -11.63 9.13
CA ILE A 65 8.75 -12.38 9.83
C ILE A 65 7.40 -12.17 9.12
N ASP A 66 6.80 -13.27 8.71
CA ASP A 66 5.44 -13.30 8.17
C ASP A 66 4.44 -13.58 9.30
N SER A 67 3.65 -12.58 9.67
CA SER A 67 2.63 -12.68 10.72
C SER A 67 1.28 -13.22 10.22
N ARG A 68 1.19 -13.58 8.93
CA ARG A 68 -0.03 -14.15 8.35
C ARG A 68 -0.25 -15.61 8.77
N PRO A 69 -1.49 -16.11 8.73
CA PRO A 69 -1.79 -17.51 8.99
C PRO A 69 -0.99 -18.46 8.08
N TYR A 70 -0.48 -19.55 8.67
CA TYR A 70 0.40 -20.50 7.97
C TYR A 70 -0.21 -21.07 6.68
N LYS A 71 -1.29 -21.88 6.83
CA LYS A 71 -1.88 -22.60 5.69
C LYS A 71 -2.48 -21.71 4.61
N PRO A 72 -3.36 -20.75 4.93
CA PRO A 72 -4.04 -19.99 3.88
C PRO A 72 -3.17 -18.92 3.22
N LYS A 73 -2.02 -18.56 3.81
CA LYS A 73 -1.18 -17.44 3.33
C LYS A 73 0.28 -17.80 3.14
N TYR A 74 1.01 -18.15 4.21
CA TYR A 74 2.45 -18.38 4.15
C TYR A 74 2.83 -19.50 3.16
N VAL A 75 2.16 -20.64 3.22
CA VAL A 75 2.42 -21.79 2.33
C VAL A 75 2.20 -21.46 0.86
N ASN A 76 1.24 -20.58 0.57
CA ASN A 76 0.92 -20.22 -0.80
C ASN A 76 1.87 -19.17 -1.42
N GLY A 77 2.69 -18.55 -0.60
CA GLY A 77 3.71 -17.59 -1.04
C GLY A 77 4.11 -16.65 0.08
N HIS A 78 5.41 -16.47 0.25
CA HIS A 78 6.01 -15.59 1.25
C HIS A 78 7.30 -14.97 0.70
N ILE A 79 7.80 -13.94 1.37
CA ILE A 79 9.08 -13.32 1.03
C ILE A 79 10.19 -14.35 1.23
N PRO A 80 11.14 -14.48 0.30
CA PRO A 80 12.27 -15.39 0.45
C PRO A 80 12.95 -15.24 1.81
N THR A 81 13.26 -16.38 2.45
CA THR A 81 13.89 -16.45 3.78
C THR A 81 13.03 -16.01 4.97
N ALA A 82 11.82 -15.48 4.75
CA ALA A 82 10.92 -15.14 5.85
C ALA A 82 10.51 -16.38 6.66
N ILE A 83 10.51 -16.24 7.99
CA ILE A 83 9.92 -17.24 8.88
C ILE A 83 8.46 -16.89 9.17
N ASN A 84 7.64 -17.90 9.42
CA ASN A 84 6.25 -17.66 9.78
C ASN A 84 6.07 -17.67 11.30
N ILE A 85 5.66 -16.54 11.84
CA ILE A 85 5.23 -16.40 13.24
C ILE A 85 3.84 -15.77 13.21
N PRO A 86 2.78 -16.57 13.10
CA PRO A 86 1.41 -16.05 13.07
C PRO A 86 1.10 -15.21 14.31
N ASP A 87 0.38 -14.11 14.12
CA ASP A 87 -0.04 -13.23 15.21
C ASP A 87 -0.66 -14.00 16.39
N SER A 88 -1.55 -14.92 16.10
CA SER A 88 -2.22 -15.75 17.12
C SER A 88 -1.30 -16.69 17.91
N GLN A 89 -0.05 -16.87 17.48
CA GLN A 89 0.94 -17.76 18.11
C GLN A 89 2.22 -17.06 18.50
N PHE A 90 2.27 -15.74 18.37
CA PHE A 90 3.48 -14.96 18.58
C PHE A 90 4.17 -15.27 19.91
N ASP A 91 3.43 -15.21 21.02
CA ASP A 91 3.99 -15.45 22.36
C ASP A 91 4.64 -16.83 22.55
N LYS A 92 4.15 -17.84 21.80
CA LYS A 92 4.69 -19.21 21.85
C LYS A 92 5.91 -19.41 20.95
N MET A 93 6.12 -18.51 20.00
CA MET A 93 7.15 -18.67 18.97
C MET A 93 8.28 -17.63 19.08
N THR A 94 8.31 -16.83 20.12
CA THR A 94 9.34 -15.81 20.36
C THR A 94 10.77 -16.36 20.41
N ALA A 95 10.93 -17.65 20.75
CA ALA A 95 12.24 -18.32 20.70
C ALA A 95 12.85 -18.42 19.29
N GLN A 96 12.06 -18.20 18.23
CA GLN A 96 12.52 -18.16 16.85
C GLN A 96 13.10 -16.81 16.44
N LEU A 97 12.90 -15.79 17.28
CA LEU A 97 13.47 -14.47 17.07
C LEU A 97 14.97 -14.48 17.43
N PRO A 98 15.80 -13.65 16.77
CA PRO A 98 17.18 -13.48 17.12
C PRO A 98 17.36 -13.10 18.59
N GLN A 99 18.37 -13.64 19.24
CA GLN A 99 18.74 -13.24 20.61
C GLN A 99 19.48 -11.90 20.64
N ASP A 100 20.09 -11.53 19.53
CA ASP A 100 20.70 -10.23 19.34
C ASP A 100 19.63 -9.12 19.34
N LYS A 101 19.82 -8.16 20.27
CA LYS A 101 18.87 -7.04 20.44
C LYS A 101 19.02 -5.96 19.37
N ASP A 102 20.15 -5.96 18.68
CA ASP A 102 20.42 -5.02 17.58
C ASP A 102 20.01 -5.58 16.21
N ALA A 103 19.49 -6.81 16.17
CA ALA A 103 19.00 -7.41 14.94
C ALA A 103 17.82 -6.63 14.35
N LEU A 104 17.86 -6.41 13.04
CA LEU A 104 16.75 -5.81 12.29
C LEU A 104 15.64 -6.85 12.11
N LEU A 105 14.47 -6.56 12.67
CA LEU A 105 13.28 -7.38 12.51
C LEU A 105 12.30 -6.68 11.57
N ILE A 106 11.95 -7.34 10.48
CA ILE A 106 11.00 -6.84 9.49
C ILE A 106 9.75 -7.72 9.55
N PHE A 107 8.65 -7.17 10.06
CA PHE A 107 7.36 -7.84 10.13
C PHE A 107 6.48 -7.44 8.96
N TYR A 108 5.77 -8.38 8.37
CA TYR A 108 4.72 -8.08 7.41
C TYR A 108 3.46 -8.92 7.63
N CYS A 109 2.34 -8.37 7.23
CA CYS A 109 1.01 -8.99 7.36
C CYS A 109 0.21 -8.83 6.06
N GLY A 110 -1.08 -9.10 6.11
CA GLY A 110 -1.97 -9.00 4.94
C GLY A 110 -2.37 -7.58 4.53
N GLY A 111 -1.85 -6.57 5.20
CA GLY A 111 -2.24 -5.17 5.02
C GLY A 111 -3.29 -4.73 6.06
N PRO A 112 -3.59 -3.45 6.11
CA PRO A 112 -4.64 -2.95 6.99
C PRO A 112 -6.00 -3.57 6.61
N ALA A 113 -6.73 -4.00 7.63
CA ALA A 113 -8.07 -4.57 7.48
C ALA A 113 -9.11 -3.49 7.17
#